data_69ee09fbd6d5363614c8da77c061359f
#
_entry.id   69ee09fbd6d5363614c8da77c061359f
#
_cell.length_a   1.000
_cell.length_b   1.000
_cell.length_c   1.000
_cell.angle_alpha   90.00
_cell.angle_beta   90.00
_cell.angle_gamma   90.00
#
_symmetry.space_group_name_H-M   'P 1'
#
loop_
_entity.id
_entity.type
_entity.pdbx_description
1 polymer ?
#
loop_
_entity_poly.entity_id
_entity_poly.type
_entity_poly.pdbx_seq_one_letter_code
_entity_poly.pdbx_strand_id
1 'polypeptide(L)'
;VVAVVGFLFSALPMIYLHLASIGRLSPVSHTISDYIFLTHGGELLALSAVSLAVGSAALLRVILAVGVPRGGPVQVLFSVWCLGLLLAAVFPTDPLGSETSLPGAVHRYAGLAMFVSLPLAGFLLSVRFRESLAWSGAAIVVRRLSMVSAAVSVLFLLSHVPIVFSNGKGDEVLSGFLVQGLAERLLFGSIFALLGALLLGARTALRRVEEVVPCP
;
A
#
# COMPACT_ATOMS: atom_id res chain seq x y z
N VAL A 1 1.38 18.76 -5.79
CA VAL A 1 0.54 18.38 -6.94
C VAL A 1 0.75 16.92 -7.31
N VAL A 2 1.97 16.48 -7.70
CA VAL A 2 2.25 15.11 -8.22
C VAL A 2 1.75 13.99 -7.30
N ALA A 3 1.98 14.07 -5.98
CA ALA A 3 1.53 13.05 -5.04
C ALA A 3 -0.02 12.90 -5.04
N VAL A 4 -0.75 14.02 -5.09
CA VAL A 4 -2.22 14.01 -5.12
C VAL A 4 -2.73 13.38 -6.42
N VAL A 5 -2.16 13.81 -7.55
CA VAL A 5 -2.53 13.28 -8.87
C VAL A 5 -2.26 11.77 -8.92
N GLY A 6 -1.07 11.32 -8.46
CA GLY A 6 -0.74 9.90 -8.41
C GLY A 6 -1.73 9.09 -7.56
N PHE A 7 -2.16 9.61 -6.41
CA PHE A 7 -3.14 8.92 -5.56
C PHE A 7 -4.54 8.89 -6.19
N LEU A 8 -4.96 9.94 -6.89
CA LEU A 8 -6.22 9.96 -7.62
C LEU A 8 -6.22 8.97 -8.79
N PHE A 9 -5.13 8.96 -9.60
CA PHE A 9 -4.97 8.02 -10.70
C PHE A 9 -4.80 6.57 -10.23
N SER A 10 -4.40 6.34 -8.99
CA SER A 10 -4.43 5.01 -8.39
C SER A 10 -5.85 4.63 -7.93
N ALA A 11 -6.56 5.54 -7.29
CA ALA A 11 -7.87 5.25 -6.71
C ALA A 11 -8.97 5.04 -7.76
N LEU A 12 -8.99 5.82 -8.85
CA LEU A 12 -10.05 5.77 -9.85
C LEU A 12 -10.16 4.41 -10.57
N PRO A 13 -9.07 3.82 -11.12
CA PRO A 13 -9.11 2.47 -11.70
C PRO A 13 -9.54 1.42 -10.67
N MET A 14 -9.09 1.56 -9.42
CA MET A 14 -9.44 0.63 -8.35
C MET A 14 -10.93 0.67 -8.01
N ILE A 15 -11.53 1.85 -7.93
CA ILE A 15 -12.98 2.01 -7.73
C ILE A 15 -13.74 1.35 -8.88
N TYR A 16 -13.33 1.60 -10.13
CA TYR A 16 -13.94 0.97 -11.30
C TYR A 16 -13.87 -0.56 -11.22
N LEU A 17 -12.70 -1.13 -10.90
CA LEU A 17 -12.53 -2.58 -10.79
C LEU A 17 -13.36 -3.18 -9.65
N HIS A 18 -13.49 -2.49 -8.52
CA HIS A 18 -14.39 -2.91 -7.44
C HIS A 18 -15.86 -2.98 -7.92
N LEU A 19 -16.32 -1.98 -8.67
CA LEU A 19 -17.68 -1.98 -9.22
C LEU A 19 -17.84 -3.07 -10.28
N ALA A 20 -16.88 -3.25 -11.18
CA ALA A 20 -16.90 -4.26 -12.23
C ALA A 20 -16.81 -5.71 -11.70
N SER A 21 -16.28 -5.90 -10.49
CA SER A 21 -16.19 -7.22 -9.84
C SER A 21 -17.48 -7.68 -9.17
N ILE A 22 -18.47 -6.79 -9.00
CA ILE A 22 -19.75 -7.12 -8.34
C ILE A 22 -20.45 -8.25 -9.10
N GLY A 23 -20.82 -9.30 -8.37
CA GLY A 23 -21.48 -10.49 -8.94
C GLY A 23 -20.55 -11.44 -9.71
N ARG A 24 -19.26 -11.12 -9.84
CA ARG A 24 -18.24 -11.96 -10.53
C ARG A 24 -17.21 -12.54 -9.57
N LEU A 25 -16.72 -11.72 -8.64
CA LEU A 25 -15.71 -12.10 -7.66
C LEU A 25 -16.24 -11.82 -6.26
N SER A 26 -16.07 -12.77 -5.34
CA SER A 26 -16.42 -12.58 -3.93
C SER A 26 -15.45 -11.58 -3.28
N PRO A 27 -15.92 -10.48 -2.69
CA PRO A 27 -15.03 -9.52 -2.03
C PRO A 27 -14.37 -10.07 -0.75
N VAL A 28 -14.86 -11.18 -0.23
CA VAL A 28 -14.34 -11.81 0.99
C VAL A 28 -13.18 -12.75 0.66
N SER A 29 -13.33 -13.60 -0.35
CA SER A 29 -12.34 -14.63 -0.69
C SER A 29 -11.37 -14.21 -1.78
N HIS A 30 -11.82 -13.46 -2.81
CA HIS A 30 -10.94 -13.02 -3.90
C HIS A 30 -10.18 -11.76 -3.52
N THR A 31 -8.88 -11.78 -3.79
CA THR A 31 -7.97 -10.65 -3.56
C THR A 31 -8.19 -9.52 -4.57
N ILE A 32 -7.63 -8.35 -4.30
CA ILE A 32 -7.62 -7.25 -5.27
C ILE A 32 -6.78 -7.62 -6.49
N SER A 33 -5.71 -8.39 -6.29
CA SER A 33 -4.88 -8.90 -7.40
C SER A 33 -5.65 -9.79 -8.36
N ASP A 34 -6.73 -10.47 -7.92
CA ASP A 34 -7.57 -11.30 -8.79
C ASP A 34 -8.37 -10.48 -9.82
N TYR A 35 -8.42 -9.16 -9.66
CA TYR A 35 -9.04 -8.29 -10.68
C TYR A 35 -8.33 -8.35 -12.04
N ILE A 36 -7.09 -8.85 -12.08
CA ILE A 36 -6.36 -9.10 -13.34
C ILE A 36 -7.16 -10.00 -14.30
N PHE A 37 -8.04 -10.87 -13.77
CA PHE A 37 -8.88 -11.77 -14.54
C PHE A 37 -10.17 -11.12 -15.07
N LEU A 38 -10.42 -9.85 -14.74
CA LEU A 38 -11.52 -9.05 -15.33
C LEU A 38 -11.06 -8.44 -16.66
N THR A 39 -12.03 -8.07 -17.50
CA THR A 39 -11.77 -7.36 -18.77
C THR A 39 -10.99 -6.06 -18.47
N HIS A 40 -9.84 -5.88 -19.10
CA HIS A 40 -8.91 -4.77 -18.85
C HIS A 40 -8.40 -4.67 -17.40
N GLY A 41 -8.57 -5.75 -16.61
CA GLY A 41 -8.19 -5.76 -15.21
C GLY A 41 -6.68 -5.59 -15.00
N GLY A 42 -5.87 -6.25 -15.83
CA GLY A 42 -4.41 -6.16 -15.75
C GLY A 42 -3.88 -4.75 -15.98
N GLU A 43 -4.34 -4.09 -17.05
CA GLU A 43 -3.91 -2.73 -17.39
C GLU A 43 -4.34 -1.72 -16.33
N LEU A 44 -5.55 -1.85 -15.80
CA LEU A 44 -6.08 -0.94 -14.78
C LEU A 44 -5.40 -1.15 -13.43
N LEU A 45 -5.09 -2.40 -13.04
CA LEU A 45 -4.29 -2.70 -11.85
C LEU A 45 -2.88 -2.15 -11.99
N ALA A 46 -2.23 -2.36 -13.13
CA ALA A 46 -0.89 -1.84 -13.41
C ALA A 46 -0.89 -0.30 -13.36
N LEU A 47 -1.86 0.36 -13.99
CA LEU A 47 -2.02 1.81 -13.93
C LEU A 47 -2.19 2.29 -12.47
N SER A 48 -3.03 1.62 -11.69
CA SER A 48 -3.25 1.93 -10.28
C SER A 48 -1.95 1.80 -9.46
N ALA A 49 -1.24 0.67 -9.60
CA ALA A 49 -0.02 0.40 -8.83
C ALA A 49 1.13 1.35 -9.21
N VAL A 50 1.35 1.60 -10.50
CA VAL A 50 2.38 2.55 -10.97
C VAL A 50 2.06 3.97 -10.50
N SER A 51 0.79 4.40 -10.60
CA SER A 51 0.36 5.72 -10.14
C SER A 51 0.56 5.89 -8.63
N LEU A 52 0.28 4.84 -7.84
CA LEU A 52 0.50 4.82 -6.41
C LEU A 52 1.98 4.90 -6.06
N ALA A 53 2.84 4.18 -6.79
CA ALA A 53 4.29 4.23 -6.62
C ALA A 53 4.84 5.64 -6.90
N VAL A 54 4.43 6.26 -8.00
CA VAL A 54 4.84 7.64 -8.37
C VAL A 54 4.34 8.65 -7.34
N GLY A 55 3.09 8.54 -6.91
CA GLY A 55 2.51 9.40 -5.87
C GLY A 55 3.25 9.28 -4.54
N SER A 56 3.59 8.05 -4.14
CA SER A 56 4.34 7.76 -2.91
C SER A 56 5.78 8.28 -2.98
N ALA A 57 6.46 8.12 -4.10
CA ALA A 57 7.81 8.65 -4.31
C ALA A 57 7.82 10.19 -4.27
N ALA A 58 6.82 10.83 -4.85
CA ALA A 58 6.66 12.28 -4.79
C ALA A 58 6.36 12.76 -3.35
N LEU A 59 5.53 12.02 -2.60
CA LEU A 59 5.28 12.31 -1.18
C LEU A 59 6.56 12.19 -0.34
N LEU A 60 7.35 11.13 -0.54
CA LEU A 60 8.63 10.95 0.14
C LEU A 60 9.57 12.14 -0.12
N ARG A 61 9.67 12.60 -1.36
CA ARG A 61 10.49 13.78 -1.70
C ARG A 61 10.09 15.01 -0.89
N VAL A 62 8.79 15.25 -0.74
CA VAL A 62 8.28 16.37 0.07
C VAL A 62 8.64 16.17 1.55
N ILE A 63 8.43 14.99 2.10
CA ILE A 63 8.78 14.66 3.50
C ILE A 63 10.28 14.93 3.77
N LEU A 64 11.15 14.51 2.84
CA LEU A 64 12.60 14.74 2.95
C LEU A 64 12.99 16.22 2.78
N ALA A 65 12.22 16.99 2.02
CA ALA A 65 12.46 18.44 1.84
C ALA A 65 12.04 19.26 3.07
N VAL A 66 11.09 18.77 3.87
CA VAL A 66 10.55 19.50 5.02
C VAL A 66 11.16 18.97 6.36
N GLY A 67 12.45 18.70 6.35
CA GLY A 67 13.23 18.49 7.59
C GLY A 67 13.35 17.05 8.09
N VAL A 68 12.92 16.05 7.30
CA VAL A 68 13.24 14.65 7.62
C VAL A 68 14.64 14.30 7.04
N PRO A 69 15.59 13.79 7.83
CA PRO A 69 16.94 13.47 7.34
C PRO A 69 16.93 12.47 6.19
N ARG A 70 17.78 12.72 5.18
CA ARG A 70 18.00 11.81 4.05
C ARG A 70 18.86 10.61 4.48
N GLY A 71 18.81 9.53 3.66
CA GLY A 71 19.70 8.37 3.82
C GLY A 71 19.38 7.44 4.98
N GLY A 72 18.17 7.51 5.54
CA GLY A 72 17.76 6.69 6.65
C GLY A 72 16.82 5.51 6.27
N PRO A 73 16.48 4.65 7.23
CA PRO A 73 15.65 3.47 7.02
C PRO A 73 14.26 3.81 6.43
N VAL A 74 13.73 5.01 6.68
CA VAL A 74 12.47 5.49 6.08
C VAL A 74 12.57 5.50 4.56
N GLN A 75 13.67 6.03 4.00
CA GLN A 75 13.85 6.12 2.55
C GLN A 75 13.97 4.73 1.92
N VAL A 76 14.69 3.81 2.57
CA VAL A 76 14.79 2.41 2.12
C VAL A 76 13.41 1.75 2.11
N LEU A 77 12.65 1.87 3.20
CA LEU A 77 11.32 1.26 3.31
C LEU A 77 10.32 1.82 2.28
N PHE A 78 10.33 3.14 2.03
CA PHE A 78 9.53 3.72 0.95
C PHE A 78 9.97 3.24 -0.44
N SER A 79 11.27 3.03 -0.65
CA SER A 79 11.79 2.49 -1.91
C SER A 79 11.33 1.03 -2.09
N VAL A 80 11.36 0.22 -1.04
CA VAL A 80 10.83 -1.16 -1.05
C VAL A 80 9.33 -1.16 -1.36
N TRP A 81 8.56 -0.25 -0.75
CA TRP A 81 7.15 -0.06 -1.05
C TRP A 81 6.91 0.25 -2.53
N CYS A 82 7.59 1.26 -3.07
CA CYS A 82 7.44 1.66 -4.47
C CYS A 82 7.89 0.55 -5.43
N LEU A 83 9.01 -0.11 -5.15
CA LEU A 83 9.50 -1.23 -5.96
C LEU A 83 8.53 -2.42 -5.93
N GLY A 84 7.97 -2.75 -4.76
CA GLY A 84 6.97 -3.80 -4.62
C GLY A 84 5.73 -3.53 -5.48
N LEU A 85 5.22 -2.28 -5.50
CA LEU A 85 4.12 -1.88 -6.38
C LEU A 85 4.46 -2.03 -7.86
N LEU A 86 5.67 -1.63 -8.27
CA LEU A 86 6.11 -1.76 -9.66
C LEU A 86 6.28 -3.23 -10.07
N LEU A 87 6.83 -4.07 -9.20
CA LEU A 87 6.94 -5.51 -9.44
C LEU A 87 5.55 -6.15 -9.53
N ALA A 88 4.62 -5.80 -8.63
CA ALA A 88 3.25 -6.30 -8.68
C ALA A 88 2.49 -5.84 -9.95
N ALA A 89 2.84 -4.68 -10.51
CA ALA A 89 2.27 -4.20 -11.77
C ALA A 89 2.79 -4.97 -13.00
N VAL A 90 4.04 -5.45 -12.96
CA VAL A 90 4.69 -6.13 -14.08
C VAL A 90 4.46 -7.64 -14.03
N PHE A 91 4.48 -8.24 -12.84
CA PHE A 91 4.35 -9.67 -12.65
C PHE A 91 2.92 -10.02 -12.21
N PRO A 92 2.15 -10.77 -13.01
CA PRO A 92 0.78 -11.12 -12.67
C PRO A 92 0.73 -12.15 -11.53
N THR A 93 -0.37 -12.12 -10.77
CA THR A 93 -0.69 -13.18 -9.81
C THR A 93 -1.16 -14.45 -10.52
N ASP A 94 -0.97 -15.61 -9.89
CA ASP A 94 -1.53 -16.86 -10.34
C ASP A 94 -3.03 -16.98 -9.97
N PRO A 95 -3.83 -17.69 -10.79
CA PRO A 95 -5.20 -18.01 -10.41
C PRO A 95 -5.26 -18.79 -9.10
N LEU A 96 -6.31 -18.57 -8.31
CA LEU A 96 -6.52 -19.30 -7.06
C LEU A 96 -6.60 -20.82 -7.32
N GLY A 97 -5.82 -21.61 -6.59
CA GLY A 97 -5.76 -23.07 -6.73
C GLY A 97 -4.83 -23.58 -7.84
N SER A 98 -4.18 -22.70 -8.60
CA SER A 98 -3.15 -23.11 -9.57
C SER A 98 -1.78 -23.32 -8.91
N GLU A 99 -0.88 -24.01 -9.60
CA GLU A 99 0.52 -24.12 -9.20
C GLU A 99 1.20 -22.74 -9.24
N THR A 100 2.11 -22.50 -8.31
CA THR A 100 2.84 -21.23 -8.25
C THR A 100 3.83 -21.12 -9.41
N SER A 101 3.58 -20.16 -10.30
CA SER A 101 4.52 -19.79 -11.37
C SER A 101 5.63 -18.85 -10.85
N LEU A 102 6.71 -18.69 -11.64
CA LEU A 102 7.74 -17.70 -11.31
C LEU A 102 7.18 -16.25 -11.23
N PRO A 103 6.38 -15.78 -12.22
CA PRO A 103 5.71 -14.48 -12.11
C PRO A 103 4.85 -14.34 -10.86
N GLY A 104 4.02 -15.33 -10.55
CA GLY A 104 3.17 -15.33 -9.36
C GLY A 104 3.96 -15.35 -8.05
N ALA A 105 5.09 -16.06 -8.01
CA ALA A 105 6.00 -16.00 -6.86
C ALA A 105 6.59 -14.59 -6.67
N VAL A 106 7.06 -13.95 -7.75
CA VAL A 106 7.58 -12.56 -7.69
C VAL A 106 6.49 -11.61 -7.19
N HIS A 107 5.27 -11.71 -7.75
CA HIS A 107 4.11 -10.91 -7.31
C HIS A 107 3.85 -11.06 -5.81
N ARG A 108 3.81 -12.30 -5.32
CA ARG A 108 3.54 -12.62 -3.91
C ARG A 108 4.61 -12.05 -2.97
N TYR A 109 5.89 -12.23 -3.29
CA TYR A 109 6.99 -11.70 -2.46
C TYR A 109 7.08 -10.17 -2.54
N ALA A 110 6.79 -9.58 -3.70
CA ALA A 110 6.67 -8.12 -3.85
C ALA A 110 5.54 -7.57 -2.97
N GLY A 111 4.37 -8.23 -2.97
CA GLY A 111 3.25 -7.90 -2.09
C GLY A 111 3.62 -7.98 -0.61
N LEU A 112 4.28 -9.08 -0.19
CA LEU A 112 4.77 -9.24 1.18
C LEU A 112 5.69 -8.08 1.59
N ALA A 113 6.70 -7.78 0.76
CA ALA A 113 7.67 -6.74 1.05
C ALA A 113 7.02 -5.34 1.15
N MET A 114 6.13 -5.00 0.20
CA MET A 114 5.48 -3.69 0.19
C MET A 114 4.52 -3.52 1.38
N PHE A 115 3.72 -4.53 1.72
CA PHE A 115 2.75 -4.43 2.81
C PHE A 115 3.38 -4.33 4.20
N VAL A 116 4.60 -4.80 4.37
CA VAL A 116 5.37 -4.64 5.61
C VAL A 116 6.12 -3.31 5.64
N SER A 117 6.68 -2.89 4.51
CA SER A 117 7.59 -1.74 4.46
C SER A 117 6.92 -0.40 4.75
N LEU A 118 5.74 -0.13 4.20
CA LEU A 118 5.10 1.18 4.36
C LEU A 118 4.59 1.42 5.80
N PRO A 119 3.92 0.47 6.49
CA PRO A 119 3.59 0.64 7.90
C PRO A 119 4.81 0.87 8.80
N LEU A 120 5.92 0.16 8.55
CA LEU A 120 7.18 0.39 9.28
C LEU A 120 7.76 1.78 8.99
N ALA A 121 7.75 2.23 7.74
CA ALA A 121 8.17 3.57 7.38
C ALA A 121 7.33 4.65 8.09
N GLY A 122 6.01 4.49 8.11
CA GLY A 122 5.09 5.38 8.79
C GLY A 122 5.33 5.41 10.31
N PHE A 123 5.58 4.25 10.92
CA PHE A 123 5.91 4.18 12.34
C PHE A 123 7.21 4.93 12.66
N LEU A 124 8.29 4.71 11.89
CA LEU A 124 9.55 5.42 12.06
C LEU A 124 9.41 6.93 11.83
N LEU A 125 8.61 7.34 10.84
CA LEU A 125 8.28 8.76 10.63
C LEU A 125 7.54 9.34 11.83
N SER A 126 6.60 8.62 12.41
CA SER A 126 5.83 9.09 13.56
C SER A 126 6.70 9.39 14.78
N VAL A 127 7.78 8.62 14.98
CA VAL A 127 8.76 8.88 16.04
C VAL A 127 9.50 10.19 15.76
N ARG A 128 10.01 10.37 14.55
CA ARG A 128 10.74 11.58 14.12
C ARG A 128 9.86 12.82 14.11
N PHE A 129 8.58 12.69 13.77
CA PHE A 129 7.63 13.79 13.75
C PHE A 129 7.37 14.40 15.14
N ARG A 130 7.55 13.63 16.22
CA ARG A 130 7.41 14.13 17.59
C ARG A 130 8.48 15.17 17.94
N GLU A 131 9.65 15.05 17.36
CA GLU A 131 10.81 15.93 17.61
C GLU A 131 10.77 17.20 16.75
N SER A 132 9.85 17.28 15.79
CA SER A 132 9.72 18.39 14.84
C SER A 132 8.47 19.19 15.09
N LEU A 133 8.59 20.49 15.39
CA LEU A 133 7.45 21.40 15.54
C LEU A 133 6.57 21.46 14.28
N ALA A 134 7.18 21.34 13.09
CA ALA A 134 6.45 21.34 11.82
C ALA A 134 5.52 20.14 11.68
N TRP A 135 5.91 18.98 12.22
CA TRP A 135 5.22 17.70 12.04
C TRP A 135 4.47 17.17 13.27
N SER A 136 4.61 17.81 14.43
CA SER A 136 4.09 17.32 15.71
C SER A 136 2.59 16.99 15.68
N GLY A 137 1.80 17.79 14.96
CA GLY A 137 0.35 17.56 14.80
C GLY A 137 -0.01 16.30 14.03
N ALA A 138 0.86 15.80 13.14
CA ALA A 138 0.63 14.59 12.37
C ALA A 138 1.12 13.32 13.09
N ALA A 139 2.04 13.44 14.05
CA ALA A 139 2.77 12.31 14.65
C ALA A 139 1.85 11.23 15.23
N ILE A 140 0.82 11.60 15.99
CA ILE A 140 -0.06 10.64 16.66
C ILE A 140 -0.97 9.91 15.68
N VAL A 141 -1.49 10.61 14.66
CA VAL A 141 -2.36 10.04 13.62
C VAL A 141 -1.57 9.07 12.76
N VAL A 142 -0.39 9.47 12.27
CA VAL A 142 0.52 8.62 11.49
C VAL A 142 0.90 7.38 12.29
N ARG A 143 1.23 7.51 13.58
CA ARG A 143 1.56 6.36 14.43
C ARG A 143 0.39 5.38 14.55
N ARG A 144 -0.82 5.87 14.84
CA ARG A 144 -2.01 5.00 14.96
C ARG A 144 -2.32 4.27 13.67
N LEU A 145 -2.32 4.98 12.54
CA LEU A 145 -2.56 4.39 11.23
C LEU A 145 -1.47 3.38 10.84
N SER A 146 -0.21 3.67 11.16
CA SER A 146 0.89 2.71 10.93
C SER A 146 0.70 1.43 11.75
N MET A 147 0.29 1.54 13.01
CA MET A 147 0.03 0.36 13.86
C MET A 147 -1.18 -0.44 13.35
N VAL A 148 -2.25 0.24 12.94
CA VAL A 148 -3.42 -0.42 12.34
C VAL A 148 -3.03 -1.12 11.04
N SER A 149 -2.31 -0.43 10.14
CA SER A 149 -1.85 -1.03 8.88
C SER A 149 -0.92 -2.22 9.13
N ALA A 150 -0.02 -2.14 10.12
CA ALA A 150 0.84 -3.27 10.49
C ALA A 150 0.04 -4.47 11.01
N ALA A 151 -0.95 -4.24 11.87
CA ALA A 151 -1.82 -5.29 12.39
C ALA A 151 -2.63 -5.96 11.26
N VAL A 152 -3.19 -5.17 10.35
CA VAL A 152 -3.92 -5.68 9.19
C VAL A 152 -2.99 -6.40 8.20
N SER A 153 -1.73 -5.92 8.02
CA SER A 153 -0.72 -6.64 7.25
C SER A 153 -0.45 -8.02 7.82
N VAL A 154 -0.28 -8.13 9.13
CA VAL A 154 -0.10 -9.44 9.80
C VAL A 154 -1.32 -10.33 9.58
N LEU A 155 -2.53 -9.81 9.74
CA LEU A 155 -3.77 -10.57 9.48
C LEU A 155 -3.83 -11.06 8.03
N PHE A 156 -3.52 -10.20 7.06
CA PHE A 156 -3.46 -10.56 5.65
C PHE A 156 -2.42 -11.66 5.38
N LEU A 157 -1.23 -11.55 5.96
CA LEU A 157 -0.17 -12.55 5.81
C LEU A 157 -0.58 -13.89 6.44
N LEU A 158 -1.18 -13.87 7.63
CA LEU A 158 -1.68 -15.08 8.28
C LEU A 158 -2.79 -15.76 7.47
N SER A 159 -3.62 -15.00 6.76
CA SER A 159 -4.66 -15.56 5.88
C SER A 159 -4.10 -16.34 4.69
N HIS A 160 -2.81 -16.13 4.33
CA HIS A 160 -2.13 -16.87 3.25
C HIS A 160 -1.43 -18.14 3.74
N VAL A 161 -1.22 -18.31 5.04
CA VAL A 161 -0.51 -19.47 5.60
C VAL A 161 -1.13 -20.80 5.16
N PRO A 162 -2.46 -21.01 5.19
CA PRO A 162 -3.07 -22.27 4.75
C PRO A 162 -2.74 -22.63 3.30
N ILE A 163 -2.71 -21.63 2.39
CA ILE A 163 -2.42 -21.85 0.96
C ILE A 163 -0.96 -22.28 0.76
N VAL A 164 -0.02 -21.66 1.49
CA VAL A 164 1.40 -21.98 1.39
C VAL A 164 1.67 -23.42 1.87
N PHE A 165 1.03 -23.87 2.95
CA PHE A 165 1.23 -25.22 3.51
C PHE A 165 0.47 -26.32 2.76
N SER A 166 -0.60 -26.01 2.05
CA SER A 166 -1.37 -26.98 1.26
C SER A 166 -0.81 -27.21 -0.16
N ASN A 167 0.33 -26.62 -0.52
CA ASN A 167 0.90 -26.65 -1.89
C ASN A 167 -0.12 -26.26 -2.98
N GLY A 168 -1.00 -25.32 -2.69
CA GLY A 168 -2.06 -24.89 -3.62
C GLY A 168 -3.25 -25.84 -3.73
N LYS A 169 -3.19 -27.03 -3.10
CA LYS A 169 -4.31 -27.98 -3.00
C LYS A 169 -5.08 -27.69 -1.71
N GLY A 170 -5.73 -26.52 -1.65
CA GLY A 170 -6.62 -26.20 -0.54
C GLY A 170 -7.82 -27.14 -0.55
N ASP A 171 -8.02 -27.94 0.50
CA ASP A 171 -9.26 -28.63 0.71
C ASP A 171 -10.41 -27.62 0.63
N GLU A 172 -11.54 -28.02 -0.01
CA GLU A 172 -12.76 -27.20 -0.11
C GLU A 172 -13.23 -26.66 1.24
N VAL A 173 -12.93 -27.37 2.33
CA VAL A 173 -13.24 -26.95 3.70
C VAL A 173 -12.42 -25.71 4.12
N LEU A 174 -11.16 -25.59 3.70
CA LEU A 174 -10.32 -24.43 4.02
C LEU A 174 -10.69 -23.20 3.17
N SER A 175 -11.19 -23.42 1.95
CA SER A 175 -11.59 -22.34 1.05
C SER A 175 -12.74 -21.49 1.60
N GLY A 176 -13.64 -22.08 2.41
CA GLY A 176 -14.74 -21.37 3.07
C GLY A 176 -14.30 -20.40 4.18
N PHE A 177 -13.08 -20.56 4.71
CA PHE A 177 -12.50 -19.67 5.73
C PHE A 177 -11.55 -18.61 5.15
N LEU A 178 -11.39 -18.55 3.83
CA LEU A 178 -10.47 -17.61 3.19
C LEU A 178 -11.06 -16.19 3.22
N VAL A 179 -10.62 -15.41 4.17
CA VAL A 179 -10.96 -13.97 4.30
C VAL A 179 -9.91 -13.06 3.64
N GLN A 180 -9.13 -13.62 2.72
CA GLN A 180 -7.99 -12.93 2.08
C GLN A 180 -8.40 -11.66 1.36
N GLY A 181 -9.48 -11.74 0.60
CA GLY A 181 -10.00 -10.58 -0.12
C GLY A 181 -10.44 -9.46 0.82
N LEU A 182 -11.10 -9.78 1.92
CA LEU A 182 -11.48 -8.81 2.93
C LEU A 182 -10.26 -8.22 3.64
N ALA A 183 -9.31 -9.08 4.05
CA ALA A 183 -8.08 -8.66 4.72
C ALA A 183 -7.26 -7.70 3.83
N GLU A 184 -7.12 -8.01 2.53
CA GLU A 184 -6.40 -7.16 1.57
C GLU A 184 -7.09 -5.81 1.37
N ARG A 185 -8.43 -5.77 1.29
CA ARG A 185 -9.19 -4.51 1.18
C ARG A 185 -9.05 -3.63 2.41
N LEU A 186 -9.11 -4.23 3.60
CA LEU A 186 -8.86 -3.52 4.86
C LEU A 186 -7.41 -2.99 4.91
N LEU A 187 -6.46 -3.79 4.43
CA LEU A 187 -5.06 -3.40 4.35
C LEU A 187 -4.87 -2.21 3.41
N PHE A 188 -5.35 -2.28 2.17
CA PHE A 188 -5.27 -1.14 1.24
C PHE A 188 -6.00 0.09 1.77
N GLY A 189 -7.17 -0.06 2.37
CA GLY A 189 -7.90 1.05 3.00
C GLY A 189 -7.07 1.74 4.09
N SER A 190 -6.43 0.95 4.98
CA SER A 190 -5.57 1.48 6.04
C SER A 190 -4.29 2.14 5.49
N ILE A 191 -3.71 1.59 4.42
CA ILE A 191 -2.56 2.15 3.71
C ILE A 191 -2.91 3.49 3.05
N PHE A 192 -4.04 3.58 2.35
CA PHE A 192 -4.50 4.83 1.76
C PHE A 192 -4.76 5.90 2.84
N ALA A 193 -5.33 5.51 3.98
CA ALA A 193 -5.50 6.42 5.12
C ALA A 193 -4.14 6.90 5.66
N LEU A 194 -3.14 6.01 5.77
CA LEU A 194 -1.79 6.35 6.19
C LEU A 194 -1.10 7.32 5.21
N LEU A 195 -1.16 7.04 3.91
CA LEU A 195 -0.61 7.93 2.87
C LEU A 195 -1.33 9.28 2.86
N GLY A 196 -2.65 9.30 3.05
CA GLY A 196 -3.45 10.51 3.21
C GLY A 196 -3.01 11.36 4.42
N ALA A 197 -2.80 10.71 5.57
CA ALA A 197 -2.31 11.39 6.78
C ALA A 197 -0.90 11.96 6.58
N LEU A 198 0.00 11.22 5.94
CA LEU A 198 1.34 11.70 5.58
C LEU A 198 1.28 12.89 4.61
N LEU A 199 0.38 12.85 3.62
CA LEU A 199 0.19 13.93 2.66
C LEU A 199 -0.35 15.21 3.33
N LEU A 200 -1.34 15.08 4.21
CA LEU A 200 -1.89 16.20 4.97
C LEU A 200 -0.85 16.79 5.93
N GLY A 201 -0.10 15.93 6.63
CA GLY A 201 1.02 16.33 7.47
C GLY A 201 2.09 17.11 6.68
N ALA A 202 2.46 16.61 5.50
CA ALA A 202 3.42 17.27 4.64
C ALA A 202 2.95 18.66 4.17
N ARG A 203 1.66 18.80 3.82
CA ARG A 203 1.08 20.11 3.46
C ARG A 203 1.11 21.10 4.63
N THR A 204 0.76 20.64 5.84
CA THR A 204 0.79 21.48 7.04
C THR A 204 2.22 21.90 7.38
N ALA A 205 3.18 20.97 7.27
CA ALA A 205 4.58 21.25 7.54
C ALA A 205 5.17 22.25 6.56
N LEU A 206 4.84 22.14 5.25
CA LEU A 206 5.25 23.12 4.24
C LEU A 206 4.76 24.53 4.56
N ARG A 207 3.49 24.69 4.91
CA ARG A 207 2.91 26.02 5.26
C ARG A 207 3.61 26.63 6.46
N ARG A 208 3.93 25.85 7.49
CA ARG A 208 4.66 26.34 8.68
C ARG A 208 6.08 26.79 8.35
N VAL A 209 6.75 26.12 7.42
CA VAL A 209 8.09 26.54 6.97
C VAL A 209 8.02 27.85 6.18
N GLU A 210 7.01 28.04 5.32
CA GLU A 210 6.78 29.28 4.57
C GLU A 210 6.45 30.47 5.48
N GLU A 211 5.71 30.26 6.58
CA GLU A 211 5.37 31.29 7.55
C GLU A 211 6.59 31.77 8.38
N VAL A 212 7.58 30.89 8.61
CA VAL A 212 8.79 31.21 9.41
C VAL A 212 9.87 31.88 8.57
N VAL A 213 9.87 31.66 7.26
CA VAL A 213 10.81 32.29 6.32
C VAL A 213 10.02 33.23 5.41
N PRO A 214 9.71 34.47 5.83
CA PRO A 214 9.11 35.45 4.94
C PRO A 214 10.07 35.70 3.79
N CYS A 215 9.56 35.63 2.56
CA CYS A 215 10.33 36.02 1.36
C CYS A 215 10.86 37.45 1.52
N PRO A 216 12.15 37.69 1.19
CA PRO A 216 12.70 39.03 1.18
C PRO A 216 12.04 39.94 0.12
#